data_a70da2082cda09240fcf38107d89e8a9
#
_entry.id   a70da2082cda09240fcf38107d89e8a9
#
_cell.length_a   1.000
_cell.length_b   1.000
_cell.length_c   1.000
_cell.angle_alpha   90.00
_cell.angle_beta   90.00
_cell.angle_gamma   90.00
#
_symmetry.space_group_name_H-M   'P 1'
#
loop_
_entity.id
_entity.type
_entity.pdbx_description
1 polymer ?
#
loop_
_entity_poly.entity_id
_entity_poly.type
_entity_poly.pdbx_seq_one_letter_code
_entity_poly.pdbx_strand_id
1 'polypeptide(L)'
;MPFSRCRPTIKTRNPLSSANLAGHPLRGQVPGTGQRAPWSRFRGVVTTPSYNTTDIRSFFDQCASRGSPEQHGHPQRLREYRLALVRSLARPRPTDVVLDLGCGNGHHLLALGPEVARGIGIDVSPGMIELARARHRSSTWRANLTFKVDDAEELKGITDQSIDLAICIGAFEHMLDKRAVLANIYRVLKFGGRFFCLAPRSDYVWYRIAPLLGFATKHLSSDRMLTHDEFSTLLDQAGFRRIRSAPWSFIPKGDVPGLVALLLTLLDVIGRHARLDSLRGGLSLCAWKEAKPT
;
A
#
# COMPACT_ATOMS: atom_id res chain seq x y z
N MET A 1 -24.25 3.51 19.04
CA MET A 1 -24.54 2.54 17.97
C MET A 1 -23.26 1.83 17.62
N PRO A 2 -23.14 0.49 17.67
CA PRO A 2 -21.90 -0.22 17.46
C PRO A 2 -21.59 -0.30 15.96
N PHE A 3 -20.41 0.16 15.60
CA PHE A 3 -19.88 0.08 14.24
C PHE A 3 -19.68 -1.38 13.82
N SER A 4 -20.45 -1.82 12.85
CA SER A 4 -20.30 -3.16 12.25
C SER A 4 -18.98 -3.25 11.48
N ARG A 5 -18.17 -4.18 11.91
CA ARG A 5 -16.82 -4.48 11.40
C ARG A 5 -16.87 -4.92 9.93
N CYS A 6 -16.03 -4.35 9.07
CA CYS A 6 -15.72 -4.94 7.77
C CYS A 6 -14.98 -6.27 7.98
N ARG A 7 -15.71 -7.36 8.06
CA ARG A 7 -15.13 -8.69 7.90
C ARG A 7 -15.19 -9.04 6.41
N PRO A 8 -14.11 -9.54 5.81
CA PRO A 8 -14.19 -10.12 4.48
C PRO A 8 -14.97 -11.43 4.57
N THR A 9 -16.22 -11.43 4.14
CA THR A 9 -16.96 -12.67 3.86
C THR A 9 -16.60 -13.10 2.45
N ILE A 10 -15.48 -13.77 2.31
CA ILE A 10 -15.16 -14.50 1.08
C ILE A 10 -15.98 -15.77 1.12
N LYS A 11 -17.02 -15.84 0.30
CA LYS A 11 -17.73 -17.09 0.00
C LYS A 11 -16.75 -17.98 -0.76
N THR A 12 -16.16 -18.95 -0.09
CA THR A 12 -15.50 -20.08 -0.74
C THR A 12 -16.57 -20.87 -1.49
N ARG A 13 -16.59 -20.78 -2.80
CA ARG A 13 -17.29 -21.74 -3.64
C ARG A 13 -16.53 -23.06 -3.57
N ASN A 14 -17.15 -24.03 -2.98
CA ASN A 14 -16.71 -25.42 -3.00
C ASN A 14 -17.12 -26.03 -4.35
N PRO A 15 -16.22 -26.50 -5.20
CA PRO A 15 -16.59 -27.30 -6.35
C PRO A 15 -16.35 -28.77 -6.02
N LEU A 16 -17.35 -29.45 -5.50
CA LEU A 16 -17.41 -30.91 -5.55
C LEU A 16 -18.77 -31.33 -6.12
N SER A 17 -18.78 -31.67 -7.39
CA SER A 17 -19.63 -32.73 -7.90
C SER A 17 -18.97 -33.35 -9.14
N SER A 18 -18.51 -34.55 -8.93
CA SER A 18 -18.54 -35.74 -9.79
C SER A 18 -18.36 -35.66 -11.33
N ALA A 19 -17.32 -36.30 -11.84
CA ALA A 19 -17.52 -37.40 -12.83
C ALA A 19 -16.23 -38.21 -13.03
N ASN A 20 -16.42 -39.51 -13.04
CA ASN A 20 -15.51 -40.62 -13.32
C ASN A 20 -14.82 -40.57 -14.70
N LEU A 21 -13.61 -41.13 -14.85
CA LEU A 21 -13.32 -42.45 -15.43
C LEU A 21 -11.83 -42.59 -15.82
N ALA A 22 -11.25 -43.64 -15.29
CA ALA A 22 -10.34 -44.65 -15.89
C ALA A 22 -9.13 -44.28 -16.77
N GLY A 23 -7.96 -44.90 -16.42
CA GLY A 23 -6.84 -45.13 -17.33
C GLY A 23 -5.49 -45.37 -16.64
N HIS A 24 -5.10 -46.62 -16.47
CA HIS A 24 -3.84 -47.21 -15.98
C HIS A 24 -2.68 -47.07 -16.99
N PRO A 25 -1.49 -47.65 -16.74
CA PRO A 25 -0.30 -47.08 -16.05
C PRO A 25 0.95 -47.11 -16.96
N LEU A 26 2.08 -46.55 -16.52
CA LEU A 26 3.39 -47.15 -16.83
C LEU A 26 4.49 -46.70 -15.84
N ARG A 27 5.30 -47.68 -15.51
CA ARG A 27 6.44 -47.74 -14.59
C ARG A 27 7.68 -46.99 -15.10
N GLY A 28 8.52 -46.54 -14.14
CA GLY A 28 9.92 -46.24 -14.38
C GLY A 28 10.63 -45.94 -13.05
N GLN A 29 11.27 -46.96 -12.47
CA GLN A 29 12.23 -46.86 -11.36
C GLN A 29 13.57 -46.33 -11.87
N VAL A 30 14.36 -45.61 -11.03
CA VAL A 30 15.72 -45.92 -10.60
C VAL A 30 16.20 -44.91 -9.50
N PRO A 31 17.12 -45.32 -8.59
CA PRO A 31 17.31 -44.74 -7.27
C PRO A 31 18.54 -43.82 -7.18
N GLY A 32 18.54 -42.95 -6.16
CA GLY A 32 19.71 -42.12 -5.83
C GLY A 32 19.62 -41.55 -4.40
N THR A 33 20.50 -42.06 -3.58
CA THR A 33 20.82 -41.73 -2.18
C THR A 33 21.09 -40.24 -1.95
N GLY A 34 20.55 -39.70 -0.85
CA GLY A 34 20.92 -38.37 -0.36
C GLY A 34 20.08 -37.92 0.84
N GLN A 35 20.70 -37.76 1.95
CA GLN A 35 20.22 -37.44 3.29
C GLN A 35 19.12 -36.38 3.33
N ARG A 36 18.00 -36.69 3.99
CA ARG A 36 16.84 -35.81 4.17
C ARG A 36 17.06 -34.89 5.37
N ALA A 37 17.00 -33.58 5.13
CA ALA A 37 16.85 -32.57 6.18
C ALA A 37 15.44 -32.68 6.85
N PRO A 38 15.29 -32.38 8.14
CA PRO A 38 14.11 -32.70 8.95
C PRO A 38 12.85 -31.82 8.74
N TRP A 39 12.78 -31.02 7.68
CA TRP A 39 11.69 -30.05 7.44
C TRP A 39 10.61 -30.51 6.46
N SER A 40 10.54 -31.79 6.11
CA SER A 40 9.67 -32.31 5.03
C SER A 40 8.26 -32.76 5.47
N ARG A 41 7.69 -32.29 6.58
CA ARG A 41 6.39 -32.75 7.10
C ARG A 41 5.20 -31.80 6.99
N PHE A 42 5.29 -30.73 6.20
CA PHE A 42 4.09 -29.93 5.86
C PHE A 42 4.03 -29.69 4.35
N ARG A 43 3.67 -30.77 3.60
CA ARG A 43 3.20 -30.64 2.21
C ARG A 43 1.68 -30.71 2.19
N GLY A 44 1.02 -29.69 2.69
CA GLY A 44 -0.24 -29.27 2.12
C GLY A 44 0.13 -28.26 1.05
N VAL A 45 -0.20 -28.54 -0.21
CA VAL A 45 -0.20 -27.53 -1.27
C VAL A 45 -1.29 -26.54 -0.89
N VAL A 46 -0.94 -25.51 -0.14
CA VAL A 46 -1.76 -24.33 0.00
C VAL A 46 -1.63 -23.62 -1.35
N THR A 47 -2.57 -23.92 -2.25
CA THR A 47 -2.79 -23.06 -3.41
C THR A 47 -3.19 -21.71 -2.85
N THR A 48 -2.25 -20.78 -2.81
CA THR A 48 -2.55 -19.37 -2.55
C THR A 48 -3.54 -18.95 -3.63
N PRO A 49 -4.73 -18.43 -3.27
CA PRO A 49 -5.67 -17.92 -4.25
C PRO A 49 -4.94 -16.87 -5.09
N SER A 50 -4.95 -17.00 -6.40
CA SER A 50 -4.41 -15.98 -7.29
C SER A 50 -5.37 -14.80 -7.28
N TYR A 51 -5.05 -13.77 -6.50
CA TYR A 51 -5.78 -12.50 -6.52
C TYR A 51 -5.45 -11.76 -7.81
N ASN A 52 -6.45 -11.09 -8.36
CA ASN A 52 -6.31 -10.20 -9.50
C ASN A 52 -6.79 -8.79 -9.14
N THR A 53 -6.54 -7.83 -10.01
CA THR A 53 -6.95 -6.43 -9.81
C THR A 53 -8.46 -6.27 -9.60
N THR A 54 -9.28 -7.16 -10.19
CA THR A 54 -10.75 -7.14 -10.01
C THR A 54 -11.15 -7.50 -8.58
N ASP A 55 -10.42 -8.40 -7.91
CA ASP A 55 -10.68 -8.75 -6.52
C ASP A 55 -10.37 -7.58 -5.59
N ILE A 56 -9.25 -6.89 -5.83
CA ILE A 56 -8.84 -5.68 -5.11
C ILE A 56 -9.85 -4.56 -5.32
N ARG A 57 -10.25 -4.31 -6.57
CA ARG A 57 -11.29 -3.34 -6.92
C ARG A 57 -12.59 -3.62 -6.16
N SER A 58 -13.09 -4.86 -6.23
CA SER A 58 -14.35 -5.27 -5.58
C SER A 58 -14.30 -5.08 -4.07
N PHE A 59 -13.15 -5.36 -3.45
CA PHE A 59 -12.97 -5.13 -2.02
C PHE A 59 -13.08 -3.64 -1.67
N PHE A 60 -12.39 -2.75 -2.39
CA PHE A 60 -12.42 -1.31 -2.11
C PHE A 60 -13.76 -0.67 -2.50
N ASP A 61 -14.47 -1.17 -3.52
CA ASP A 61 -15.85 -0.75 -3.83
C ASP A 61 -16.81 -1.09 -2.68
N GLN A 62 -16.68 -2.27 -2.07
CA GLN A 62 -17.43 -2.62 -0.87
C GLN A 62 -17.07 -1.73 0.33
N CYS A 63 -15.81 -1.35 0.49
CA CYS A 63 -15.41 -0.39 1.52
C CYS A 63 -16.03 0.99 1.27
N ALA A 64 -16.03 1.46 0.02
CA ALA A 64 -16.59 2.73 -0.38
C ALA A 64 -18.12 2.79 -0.09
N SER A 65 -18.87 1.72 -0.41
CA SER A 65 -20.31 1.64 -0.18
C SER A 65 -20.71 1.72 1.32
N ARG A 66 -19.78 1.39 2.22
CA ARG A 66 -19.97 1.47 3.67
C ARG A 66 -19.57 2.83 4.28
N GLY A 67 -19.21 3.81 3.45
CA GLY A 67 -19.03 5.21 3.83
C GLY A 67 -17.68 5.61 4.37
N SER A 68 -16.76 4.71 4.70
CA SER A 68 -15.37 5.08 5.02
C SER A 68 -14.42 3.88 5.03
N PRO A 69 -13.29 3.97 4.31
CA PRO A 69 -12.22 2.98 4.40
C PRO A 69 -11.29 3.22 5.60
N GLU A 70 -11.43 4.33 6.33
CA GLU A 70 -10.53 4.68 7.42
C GLU A 70 -10.86 3.89 8.69
N GLN A 71 -10.23 2.75 8.86
CA GLN A 71 -10.42 1.83 10.00
C GLN A 71 -9.39 2.07 11.12
N HIS A 72 -9.04 3.33 11.39
CA HIS A 72 -8.10 3.68 12.46
C HIS A 72 -8.80 4.43 13.58
N GLY A 73 -8.48 4.11 14.82
CA GLY A 73 -9.08 4.73 16.00
C GLY A 73 -8.88 6.25 16.11
N HIS A 74 -7.91 6.81 15.37
CA HIS A 74 -7.66 8.26 15.26
C HIS A 74 -7.28 8.65 13.82
N PRO A 75 -8.22 8.59 12.88
CA PRO A 75 -7.93 8.79 11.45
C PRO A 75 -7.36 10.18 11.14
N GLN A 76 -7.80 11.23 11.84
CA GLN A 76 -7.29 12.58 11.61
C GLN A 76 -5.81 12.72 11.99
N ARG A 77 -5.41 12.27 13.19
CA ARG A 77 -3.99 12.32 13.62
C ARG A 77 -3.09 11.50 12.71
N LEU A 78 -3.56 10.35 12.26
CA LEU A 78 -2.81 9.52 11.33
C LEU A 78 -2.62 10.23 9.99
N ARG A 79 -3.65 10.90 9.47
CA ARG A 79 -3.54 11.72 8.24
C ARG A 79 -2.55 12.86 8.39
N GLU A 80 -2.66 13.63 9.47
CA GLU A 80 -1.75 14.74 9.75
C GLU A 80 -0.29 14.27 9.84
N TYR A 81 -0.07 13.14 10.49
CA TYR A 81 1.27 12.54 10.59
C TYR A 81 1.80 12.08 9.21
N ARG A 82 0.98 11.41 8.40
CA ARG A 82 1.34 11.00 7.03
C ARG A 82 1.68 12.20 6.16
N LEU A 83 0.88 13.25 6.22
CA LEU A 83 1.12 14.50 5.49
C LEU A 83 2.40 15.21 5.97
N ALA A 84 2.68 15.20 7.26
CA ALA A 84 3.94 15.73 7.79
C ALA A 84 5.16 14.97 7.21
N LEU A 85 5.08 13.65 7.02
CA LEU A 85 6.12 12.86 6.36
C LEU A 85 6.26 13.24 4.87
N VAL A 86 5.14 13.42 4.15
CA VAL A 86 5.18 13.90 2.76
C VAL A 86 5.88 15.25 2.69
N ARG A 87 5.49 16.21 3.53
CA ARG A 87 6.09 17.55 3.56
C ARG A 87 7.57 17.53 3.92
N SER A 88 8.00 16.67 4.84
CA SER A 88 9.39 16.61 5.28
C SER A 88 10.31 15.92 4.26
N LEU A 89 9.87 14.82 3.66
CA LEU A 89 10.68 14.01 2.74
C LEU A 89 10.53 14.42 1.29
N ALA A 90 9.30 14.57 0.81
CA ALA A 90 9.03 14.88 -0.59
C ALA A 90 9.01 16.39 -0.88
N ARG A 91 8.72 17.22 0.12
CA ARG A 91 8.72 18.69 0.02
C ARG A 91 7.91 19.18 -1.18
N PRO A 92 6.58 19.05 -1.18
CA PRO A 92 5.72 19.59 -2.24
C PRO A 92 6.00 21.06 -2.50
N ARG A 93 5.87 21.49 -3.75
CA ARG A 93 6.13 22.87 -4.18
C ARG A 93 4.88 23.46 -4.83
N PRO A 94 4.67 24.78 -4.76
CA PRO A 94 3.52 25.40 -5.42
C PRO A 94 3.46 25.21 -6.94
N THR A 95 4.56 24.84 -7.57
CA THR A 95 4.67 24.57 -9.01
C THR A 95 4.46 23.10 -9.37
N ASP A 96 4.35 22.21 -8.38
CA ASP A 96 4.30 20.76 -8.65
C ASP A 96 2.95 20.34 -9.22
N VAL A 97 3.01 19.44 -10.18
CA VAL A 97 1.92 18.56 -10.59
C VAL A 97 2.08 17.26 -9.79
N VAL A 98 1.10 16.99 -8.92
CA VAL A 98 1.13 15.82 -8.00
C VAL A 98 0.22 14.72 -8.53
N LEU A 99 0.72 13.47 -8.54
CA LEU A 99 -0.03 12.25 -8.80
C LEU A 99 -0.16 11.45 -7.50
N ASP A 100 -1.39 11.15 -7.07
CA ASP A 100 -1.69 10.30 -5.90
C ASP A 100 -2.19 8.93 -6.39
N LEU A 101 -1.36 7.88 -6.20
CA LEU A 101 -1.63 6.51 -6.63
C LEU A 101 -2.34 5.74 -5.50
N GLY A 102 -3.49 5.17 -5.81
CA GLY A 102 -4.38 4.58 -4.81
C GLY A 102 -4.91 5.66 -3.87
N CYS A 103 -5.43 6.75 -4.44
CA CYS A 103 -5.84 7.94 -3.68
C CYS A 103 -7.03 7.69 -2.75
N GLY A 104 -7.72 6.55 -2.88
CA GLY A 104 -8.91 6.22 -2.13
C GLY A 104 -9.95 7.34 -2.22
N ASN A 105 -10.47 7.79 -1.07
CA ASN A 105 -11.44 8.87 -0.98
C ASN A 105 -10.84 10.29 -1.08
N GLY A 106 -9.59 10.43 -1.54
CA GLY A 106 -8.95 11.69 -1.89
C GLY A 106 -8.40 12.53 -0.73
N HIS A 107 -8.41 12.04 0.49
CA HIS A 107 -8.04 12.83 1.68
C HIS A 107 -6.64 13.46 1.63
N HIS A 108 -5.63 12.70 1.18
CA HIS A 108 -4.26 13.21 1.15
C HIS A 108 -4.09 14.27 0.08
N LEU A 109 -4.60 14.00 -1.12
CA LEU A 109 -4.49 14.93 -2.25
C LEU A 109 -5.28 16.23 -1.98
N LEU A 110 -6.48 16.14 -1.39
CA LEU A 110 -7.26 17.31 -1.01
C LEU A 110 -6.53 18.19 0.03
N ALA A 111 -5.83 17.56 0.97
CA ALA A 111 -5.07 18.30 1.98
C ALA A 111 -3.79 18.94 1.41
N LEU A 112 -3.20 18.37 0.35
CA LEU A 112 -2.04 18.93 -0.35
C LEU A 112 -2.44 19.97 -1.42
N GLY A 113 -3.69 19.99 -1.86
CA GLY A 113 -4.18 20.85 -2.92
C GLY A 113 -3.76 22.32 -2.79
N PRO A 114 -3.85 22.95 -1.59
CA PRO A 114 -3.39 24.33 -1.37
C PRO A 114 -1.90 24.58 -1.62
N GLU A 115 -1.09 23.53 -1.58
CA GLU A 115 0.38 23.60 -1.59
C GLU A 115 0.99 23.31 -2.98
N VAL A 116 0.15 22.96 -3.98
CA VAL A 116 0.61 22.48 -5.28
C VAL A 116 -0.14 23.13 -6.45
N ALA A 117 0.46 23.13 -7.63
CA ALA A 117 -0.17 23.72 -8.82
C ALA A 117 -1.38 22.89 -9.29
N ARG A 118 -1.25 21.57 -9.27
CA ARG A 118 -2.26 20.63 -9.76
C ARG A 118 -2.13 19.29 -9.07
N GLY A 119 -3.26 18.60 -8.85
CA GLY A 119 -3.30 17.23 -8.34
C GLY A 119 -4.15 16.31 -9.19
N ILE A 120 -3.66 15.08 -9.37
CA ILE A 120 -4.35 13.99 -10.06
C ILE A 120 -4.39 12.82 -9.09
N GLY A 121 -5.58 12.40 -8.67
CA GLY A 121 -5.79 11.19 -7.87
C GLY A 121 -6.27 10.06 -8.75
N ILE A 122 -5.66 8.89 -8.62
CA ILE A 122 -6.11 7.66 -9.28
C ILE A 122 -6.38 6.56 -8.26
N ASP A 123 -7.39 5.76 -8.55
CA ASP A 123 -7.71 4.56 -7.79
C ASP A 123 -8.38 3.54 -8.70
N VAL A 124 -8.17 2.25 -8.45
CA VAL A 124 -8.81 1.19 -9.26
C VAL A 124 -10.31 1.05 -8.95
N SER A 125 -10.76 1.53 -7.79
CA SER A 125 -12.15 1.47 -7.32
C SER A 125 -12.95 2.67 -7.80
N PRO A 126 -13.96 2.49 -8.68
CA PRO A 126 -14.92 3.53 -9.02
C PRO A 126 -15.60 4.13 -7.80
N GLY A 127 -15.96 3.32 -6.81
CA GLY A 127 -16.61 3.77 -5.58
C GLY A 127 -15.74 4.73 -4.77
N MET A 128 -14.43 4.46 -4.67
CA MET A 128 -13.49 5.37 -4.01
C MET A 128 -13.36 6.69 -4.77
N ILE A 129 -13.28 6.66 -6.09
CA ILE A 129 -13.22 7.87 -6.93
C ILE A 129 -14.49 8.72 -6.79
N GLU A 130 -15.67 8.11 -6.71
CA GLU A 130 -16.92 8.86 -6.46
C GLU A 130 -16.90 9.55 -5.08
N LEU A 131 -16.42 8.88 -4.04
CA LEU A 131 -16.22 9.49 -2.71
C LEU A 131 -15.22 10.66 -2.76
N ALA A 132 -14.10 10.50 -3.48
CA ALA A 132 -13.11 11.56 -3.65
C ALA A 132 -13.69 12.78 -4.37
N ARG A 133 -14.42 12.56 -5.46
CA ARG A 133 -15.12 13.62 -6.21
C ARG A 133 -16.19 14.31 -5.35
N ALA A 134 -16.99 13.57 -4.59
CA ALA A 134 -17.99 14.12 -3.71
C ALA A 134 -17.35 15.03 -2.63
N ARG A 135 -16.26 14.56 -2.02
CA ARG A 135 -15.51 15.32 -1.03
C ARG A 135 -14.87 16.57 -1.63
N HIS A 136 -14.33 16.48 -2.84
CA HIS A 136 -13.78 17.63 -3.55
C HIS A 136 -14.86 18.69 -3.84
N ARG A 137 -16.05 18.28 -4.28
CA ARG A 137 -17.18 19.21 -4.49
C ARG A 137 -17.62 19.94 -3.23
N SER A 138 -17.53 19.30 -2.06
CA SER A 138 -17.89 19.88 -0.77
C SER A 138 -16.76 20.67 -0.11
N SER A 139 -15.55 20.64 -0.67
CA SER A 139 -14.40 21.38 -0.15
C SER A 139 -14.54 22.89 -0.46
N THR A 140 -14.14 23.70 0.50
CA THR A 140 -14.01 25.16 0.29
C THR A 140 -12.86 25.50 -0.65
N TRP A 141 -11.89 24.61 -0.77
CA TRP A 141 -10.75 24.69 -1.67
C TRP A 141 -11.07 23.99 -2.99
N ARG A 142 -11.23 24.76 -4.04
CA ARG A 142 -11.45 24.25 -5.42
C ARG A 142 -10.15 24.29 -6.22
N ALA A 143 -9.11 23.64 -5.71
CA ALA A 143 -7.87 23.50 -6.43
C ALA A 143 -8.05 22.76 -7.76
N ASN A 144 -7.08 22.84 -8.65
CA ASN A 144 -6.97 22.06 -9.88
C ASN A 144 -6.73 20.56 -9.57
N LEU A 145 -7.69 19.95 -8.88
CA LEU A 145 -7.66 18.53 -8.55
C LEU A 145 -8.61 17.74 -9.43
N THR A 146 -8.13 16.62 -9.92
CA THR A 146 -8.93 15.67 -10.69
C THR A 146 -8.80 14.28 -10.12
N PHE A 147 -9.89 13.50 -10.16
CA PHE A 147 -9.93 12.12 -9.68
C PHE A 147 -10.41 11.21 -10.80
N LYS A 148 -9.66 10.14 -11.09
CA LYS A 148 -9.94 9.22 -12.22
C LYS A 148 -9.82 7.77 -11.75
N VAL A 149 -10.65 6.90 -12.32
CA VAL A 149 -10.44 5.47 -12.22
C VAL A 149 -9.29 5.10 -13.16
N ASP A 150 -8.21 4.57 -12.61
CA ASP A 150 -7.05 4.07 -13.36
C ASP A 150 -6.29 3.05 -12.53
N ASP A 151 -5.54 2.17 -13.19
CA ASP A 151 -4.69 1.18 -12.55
C ASP A 151 -3.25 1.68 -12.47
N ALA A 152 -2.67 1.65 -11.26
CA ALA A 152 -1.28 2.07 -11.05
C ALA A 152 -0.27 1.15 -11.79
N GLU A 153 -0.67 -0.08 -12.10
CA GLU A 153 0.16 -1.02 -12.87
C GLU A 153 0.19 -0.71 -14.37
N GLU A 154 -0.74 0.15 -14.87
CA GLU A 154 -0.83 0.53 -16.27
C GLU A 154 -0.58 2.03 -16.49
N LEU A 155 -1.15 2.90 -15.64
CA LEU A 155 -1.10 4.37 -15.73
C LEU A 155 -1.40 4.90 -17.16
N LYS A 156 -2.43 4.34 -17.81
CA LYS A 156 -2.77 4.68 -19.21
C LYS A 156 -3.23 6.12 -19.38
N GLY A 157 -3.86 6.68 -18.34
CA GLY A 157 -4.41 8.04 -18.37
C GLY A 157 -3.42 9.15 -18.03
N ILE A 158 -2.12 8.84 -17.82
CA ILE A 158 -1.10 9.80 -17.38
C ILE A 158 0.02 9.89 -18.44
N THR A 159 0.25 11.12 -18.92
CA THR A 159 1.28 11.43 -19.92
C THR A 159 2.69 11.24 -19.34
N ASP A 160 3.62 10.77 -20.17
CA ASP A 160 5.04 10.65 -19.83
C ASP A 160 5.61 12.01 -19.42
N GLN A 161 6.52 11.99 -18.45
CA GLN A 161 7.26 13.16 -17.98
C GLN A 161 6.36 14.39 -17.70
N SER A 162 5.17 14.15 -17.13
CA SER A 162 4.19 15.21 -16.81
C SER A 162 4.06 15.49 -15.30
N ILE A 163 4.61 14.61 -14.45
CA ILE A 163 4.44 14.63 -13.00
C ILE A 163 5.72 15.10 -12.31
N ASP A 164 5.60 16.03 -11.37
CA ASP A 164 6.72 16.52 -10.55
C ASP A 164 6.88 15.71 -9.26
N LEU A 165 5.76 15.27 -8.67
CA LEU A 165 5.71 14.47 -7.46
C LEU A 165 4.65 13.37 -7.58
N ALA A 166 5.04 12.12 -7.51
CA ALA A 166 4.14 10.99 -7.31
C ALA A 166 4.11 10.60 -5.82
N ILE A 167 2.93 10.39 -5.26
CA ILE A 167 2.75 9.89 -3.90
C ILE A 167 1.93 8.60 -3.91
N CYS A 168 2.25 7.67 -3.00
CA CYS A 168 1.48 6.45 -2.77
C CYS A 168 1.42 6.20 -1.25
N ILE A 169 0.25 6.38 -0.63
CA ILE A 169 0.12 6.39 0.82
C ILE A 169 -0.84 5.29 1.28
N GLY A 170 -0.28 4.17 1.75
CA GLY A 170 -1.06 3.02 2.26
C GLY A 170 -1.85 2.31 1.17
N ALA A 171 -1.30 2.24 -0.03
CA ALA A 171 -1.88 1.54 -1.17
C ALA A 171 -0.89 0.61 -1.87
N PHE A 172 0.42 0.86 -1.75
CA PHE A 172 1.46 0.11 -2.45
C PHE A 172 1.48 -1.38 -2.09
N GLU A 173 1.13 -1.72 -0.85
CA GLU A 173 1.01 -3.10 -0.38
C GLU A 173 -0.01 -3.92 -1.15
N HIS A 174 -1.07 -3.27 -1.67
CA HIS A 174 -2.18 -3.91 -2.39
C HIS A 174 -1.90 -4.11 -3.89
N MET A 175 -0.91 -3.42 -4.45
CA MET A 175 -0.54 -3.52 -5.87
C MET A 175 0.14 -4.86 -6.14
N LEU A 176 -0.28 -5.59 -7.19
CA LEU A 176 0.16 -6.95 -7.46
C LEU A 176 1.54 -6.97 -8.12
N ASP A 177 1.72 -6.22 -9.20
CA ASP A 177 3.02 -6.07 -9.88
C ASP A 177 3.71 -4.74 -9.51
N LYS A 178 4.47 -4.79 -8.42
CA LYS A 178 5.22 -3.63 -7.93
C LYS A 178 6.28 -3.13 -8.90
N ARG A 179 6.79 -4.01 -9.78
CA ARG A 179 7.78 -3.61 -10.80
C ARG A 179 7.10 -2.80 -11.91
N ALA A 180 5.94 -3.25 -12.39
CA ALA A 180 5.14 -2.49 -13.36
C ALA A 180 4.76 -1.12 -12.80
N VAL A 181 4.28 -1.07 -11.56
CA VAL A 181 3.95 0.20 -10.87
C VAL A 181 5.15 1.15 -10.84
N LEU A 182 6.32 0.69 -10.37
CA LEU A 182 7.51 1.54 -10.27
C LEU A 182 8.02 1.98 -11.63
N ALA A 183 7.98 1.13 -12.65
CA ALA A 183 8.34 1.46 -14.03
C ALA A 183 7.40 2.55 -14.59
N ASN A 184 6.10 2.44 -14.36
CA ASN A 184 5.12 3.44 -14.78
C ASN A 184 5.27 4.76 -14.02
N ILE A 185 5.51 4.73 -12.71
CA ILE A 185 5.80 5.94 -11.93
C ILE A 185 7.07 6.61 -12.50
N TYR A 186 8.13 5.84 -12.77
CA TYR A 186 9.35 6.37 -13.36
C TYR A 186 9.10 7.00 -14.73
N ARG A 187 8.27 6.36 -15.57
CA ARG A 187 7.89 6.88 -16.91
C ARG A 187 7.20 8.24 -16.81
N VAL A 188 6.18 8.37 -15.96
CA VAL A 188 5.36 9.59 -15.88
C VAL A 188 6.05 10.73 -15.14
N LEU A 189 7.03 10.45 -14.28
CA LEU A 189 7.81 11.50 -13.61
C LEU A 189 8.69 12.26 -14.58
N LYS A 190 8.74 13.58 -14.43
CA LYS A 190 9.75 14.44 -15.05
C LYS A 190 11.15 14.08 -14.54
N PHE A 191 12.19 14.43 -15.28
CA PHE A 191 13.55 14.45 -14.73
C PHE A 191 13.62 15.44 -13.56
N GLY A 192 14.26 15.03 -12.47
CA GLY A 192 14.24 15.76 -11.18
C GLY A 192 12.96 15.56 -10.38
N GLY A 193 11.97 14.88 -10.94
CA GLY A 193 10.75 14.48 -10.24
C GLY A 193 11.02 13.45 -9.15
N ARG A 194 10.08 13.30 -8.24
CA ARG A 194 10.24 12.46 -7.05
C ARG A 194 9.04 11.59 -6.78
N PHE A 195 9.30 10.41 -6.25
CA PHE A 195 8.29 9.46 -5.80
C PHE A 195 8.37 9.32 -4.28
N PHE A 196 7.25 9.54 -3.60
CA PHE A 196 7.09 9.29 -2.17
C PHE A 196 6.16 8.10 -1.97
N CYS A 197 6.59 7.14 -1.18
CA CYS A 197 5.75 6.02 -0.78
C CYS A 197 5.74 5.87 0.74
N LEU A 198 4.55 5.55 1.27
CA LEU A 198 4.34 5.23 2.65
C LEU A 198 3.52 3.93 2.73
N ALA A 199 4.14 2.87 3.25
CA ALA A 199 3.58 1.53 3.30
C ALA A 199 3.93 0.82 4.62
N PRO A 200 3.20 -0.23 5.01
CA PRO A 200 3.60 -1.09 6.12
C PRO A 200 4.87 -1.89 5.77
N ARG A 201 5.68 -2.19 6.79
CA ARG A 201 6.86 -3.03 6.67
C ARG A 201 6.53 -4.49 6.93
N SER A 202 7.11 -5.42 6.15
CA SER A 202 6.93 -6.86 6.35
C SER A 202 7.63 -7.39 7.60
N ASP A 203 8.77 -6.80 7.96
CA ASP A 203 9.61 -7.18 9.10
C ASP A 203 9.22 -6.50 10.43
N TYR A 204 8.05 -5.86 10.47
CA TYR A 204 7.57 -5.23 11.70
C TYR A 204 7.27 -6.28 12.78
N VAL A 205 7.97 -6.18 13.90
CA VAL A 205 7.91 -7.15 15.00
C VAL A 205 6.49 -7.40 15.52
N TRP A 206 5.60 -6.39 15.45
CA TRP A 206 4.21 -6.52 15.87
C TRP A 206 3.45 -7.59 15.09
N TYR A 207 3.72 -7.77 13.80
CA TYR A 207 3.06 -8.80 12.99
C TYR A 207 3.41 -10.22 13.44
N ARG A 208 4.51 -10.40 14.15
CA ARG A 208 4.92 -11.67 14.75
C ARG A 208 4.32 -11.88 16.13
N ILE A 209 4.15 -10.81 16.91
CA ILE A 209 3.71 -10.87 18.31
C ILE A 209 2.19 -10.78 18.43
N ALA A 210 1.54 -9.95 17.61
CA ALA A 210 0.09 -9.71 17.68
C ALA A 210 -0.77 -10.98 17.62
N PRO A 211 -0.49 -11.97 16.73
CA PRO A 211 -1.23 -13.23 16.70
C PRO A 211 -1.09 -14.04 18.00
N LEU A 212 0.09 -14.01 18.62
CA LEU A 212 0.36 -14.72 19.90
C LEU A 212 -0.44 -14.11 21.05
N LEU A 213 -0.80 -12.84 20.95
CA LEU A 213 -1.61 -12.09 21.91
C LEU A 213 -3.11 -12.07 21.53
N GLY A 214 -3.52 -12.84 20.52
CA GLY A 214 -4.91 -12.90 20.06
C GLY A 214 -5.38 -11.67 19.26
N PHE A 215 -4.47 -10.78 18.82
CA PHE A 215 -4.82 -9.64 17.99
C PHE A 215 -4.79 -10.02 16.51
N ALA A 216 -5.88 -9.74 15.79
CA ALA A 216 -5.92 -9.91 14.35
C ALA A 216 -5.17 -8.75 13.67
N THR A 217 -4.21 -9.07 12.81
CA THR A 217 -3.60 -8.10 11.90
C THR A 217 -4.50 -7.94 10.68
N LYS A 218 -4.97 -6.71 10.41
CA LYS A 218 -5.90 -6.43 9.31
C LYS A 218 -5.11 -6.20 8.01
N HIS A 219 -4.79 -7.27 7.32
CA HIS A 219 -4.22 -7.23 5.98
C HIS A 219 -5.09 -8.07 5.04
N LEU A 220 -5.14 -7.68 3.75
CA LEU A 220 -5.66 -8.56 2.72
C LEU A 220 -4.67 -9.71 2.55
N SER A 221 -5.18 -10.90 2.24
CA SER A 221 -4.32 -12.06 1.95
C SER A 221 -3.48 -11.88 0.68
N SER A 222 -3.85 -10.92 -0.17
CA SER A 222 -3.09 -10.49 -1.36
C SER A 222 -1.99 -9.47 -1.04
N ASP A 223 -1.97 -8.87 0.17
CA ASP A 223 -1.02 -7.82 0.52
C ASP A 223 0.40 -8.36 0.54
N ARG A 224 1.25 -7.76 -0.28
CA ARG A 224 2.68 -8.01 -0.26
C ARG A 224 3.41 -6.78 0.30
N MET A 225 3.64 -6.81 1.58
CA MET A 225 4.51 -5.85 2.26
C MET A 225 5.97 -6.14 1.94
N LEU A 226 6.80 -5.10 1.94
CA LEU A 226 8.24 -5.19 1.68
C LEU A 226 9.03 -4.80 2.93
N THR A 227 10.23 -5.34 3.04
CA THR A 227 11.26 -4.77 3.92
C THR A 227 11.80 -3.48 3.32
N HIS A 228 12.56 -2.71 4.12
CA HIS A 228 13.25 -1.51 3.61
C HIS A 228 14.20 -1.85 2.45
N ASP A 229 14.97 -2.91 2.58
CA ASP A 229 15.99 -3.30 1.61
C ASP A 229 15.38 -3.81 0.31
N GLU A 230 14.31 -4.62 0.40
CA GLU A 230 13.56 -5.06 -0.79
C GLU A 230 13.00 -3.86 -1.56
N PHE A 231 12.40 -2.89 -0.86
CA PHE A 231 11.83 -1.72 -1.52
C PHE A 231 12.92 -0.83 -2.13
N SER A 232 14.01 -0.58 -1.40
CA SER A 232 15.14 0.19 -1.92
C SER A 232 15.75 -0.45 -3.16
N THR A 233 15.87 -1.78 -3.16
CA THR A 233 16.35 -2.56 -4.32
C THR A 233 15.41 -2.42 -5.51
N LEU A 234 14.09 -2.51 -5.31
CA LEU A 234 13.11 -2.32 -6.38
C LEU A 234 13.16 -0.91 -6.97
N LEU A 235 13.32 0.11 -6.11
CA LEU A 235 13.47 1.50 -6.56
C LEU A 235 14.74 1.69 -7.40
N ASP A 236 15.87 1.14 -6.94
CA ASP A 236 17.13 1.20 -7.69
C ASP A 236 17.03 0.49 -9.05
N GLN A 237 16.42 -0.70 -9.09
CA GLN A 237 16.16 -1.45 -10.33
C GLN A 237 15.25 -0.70 -11.30
N ALA A 238 14.29 0.08 -10.79
CA ALA A 238 13.42 0.93 -11.59
C ALA A 238 14.11 2.23 -12.07
N GLY A 239 15.36 2.48 -11.66
CA GLY A 239 16.16 3.64 -12.09
C GLY A 239 16.10 4.83 -11.12
N PHE A 240 15.42 4.73 -9.99
CA PHE A 240 15.41 5.79 -9.00
C PHE A 240 16.75 5.91 -8.27
N ARG A 241 17.06 7.12 -7.82
CA ARG A 241 18.29 7.45 -7.10
C ARG A 241 17.97 8.32 -5.87
N ARG A 242 18.97 8.63 -5.06
CA ARG A 242 18.85 9.49 -3.87
C ARG A 242 17.74 9.07 -2.93
N ILE A 243 17.66 7.80 -2.59
CA ILE A 243 16.60 7.30 -1.71
C ILE A 243 16.79 7.89 -0.32
N ARG A 244 15.75 8.60 0.16
CA ARG A 244 15.64 9.03 1.55
C ARG A 244 14.54 8.25 2.22
N SER A 245 14.77 7.79 3.42
CA SER A 245 13.78 7.04 4.19
C SER A 245 13.62 7.61 5.58
N ALA A 246 12.42 7.44 6.12
CA ALA A 246 12.15 7.62 7.53
C ALA A 246 11.18 6.54 7.99
N PRO A 247 11.48 5.83 9.07
CA PRO A 247 10.53 4.91 9.67
C PRO A 247 9.36 5.69 10.26
N TRP A 248 8.17 5.12 10.23
CA TRP A 248 7.00 5.79 10.78
C TRP A 248 6.17 4.88 11.66
N SER A 249 5.59 5.50 12.71
CA SER A 249 4.58 4.95 13.59
C SER A 249 4.87 3.62 14.31
N PHE A 250 4.77 3.65 15.64
CA PHE A 250 4.57 2.46 16.47
C PHE A 250 3.10 2.03 16.56
N ILE A 251 2.18 2.83 15.99
CA ILE A 251 0.75 2.60 16.14
C ILE A 251 0.35 1.43 15.24
N PRO A 252 -0.08 0.28 15.81
CA PRO A 252 -0.56 -0.83 15.00
C PRO A 252 -1.80 -0.44 14.22
N LYS A 253 -1.98 -1.01 13.02
CA LYS A 253 -3.25 -0.91 12.30
C LYS A 253 -4.34 -1.61 13.14
N GLY A 254 -5.33 -0.86 13.59
CA GLY A 254 -6.46 -1.37 14.35
C GLY A 254 -7.09 -0.33 15.27
N ASP A 255 -8.25 -0.68 15.82
CA ASP A 255 -8.92 0.13 16.82
C ASP A 255 -8.21 -0.08 18.17
N VAL A 256 -7.40 0.89 18.57
CA VAL A 256 -6.80 0.92 19.90
C VAL A 256 -7.50 1.96 20.77
N PRO A 257 -7.74 1.68 22.07
CA PRO A 257 -8.29 2.67 22.98
C PRO A 257 -7.49 3.98 22.98
N GLY A 258 -8.16 5.13 23.15
CA GLY A 258 -7.53 6.45 23.06
C GLY A 258 -6.32 6.63 23.97
N LEU A 259 -6.35 6.08 25.17
CA LEU A 259 -5.20 6.09 26.09
C LEU A 259 -4.01 5.31 25.54
N VAL A 260 -4.26 4.13 24.95
CA VAL A 260 -3.22 3.32 24.31
C VAL A 260 -2.64 4.04 23.10
N ALA A 261 -3.47 4.69 22.28
CA ALA A 261 -3.02 5.51 21.16
C ALA A 261 -2.14 6.68 21.61
N LEU A 262 -2.46 7.31 22.74
CA LEU A 262 -1.63 8.36 23.33
C LEU A 262 -0.28 7.81 23.78
N LEU A 263 -0.24 6.70 24.49
CA LEU A 263 1.01 6.04 24.93
C LEU A 263 1.88 5.64 23.74
N LEU A 264 1.28 5.06 22.69
CA LEU A 264 1.99 4.69 21.47
C LEU A 264 2.53 5.94 20.73
N THR A 265 1.81 7.06 20.78
CA THR A 265 2.30 8.33 20.22
C THR A 265 3.51 8.85 20.99
N LEU A 266 3.49 8.76 22.32
CA LEU A 266 4.65 9.11 23.16
C LEU A 266 5.84 8.19 22.88
N LEU A 267 5.61 6.88 22.76
CA LEU A 267 6.64 5.91 22.37
C LEU A 267 7.20 6.20 20.96
N ASP A 268 6.37 6.68 20.03
CA ASP A 268 6.83 7.09 18.69
C ASP A 268 7.78 8.28 18.78
N VAL A 269 7.48 9.27 19.63
CA VAL A 269 8.36 10.41 19.88
C VAL A 269 9.68 9.96 20.50
N ILE A 270 9.63 9.15 21.56
CA ILE A 270 10.81 8.62 22.24
C ILE A 270 11.63 7.76 21.30
N GLY A 271 10.99 6.87 20.54
CA GLY A 271 11.65 5.97 19.60
C GLY A 271 12.35 6.68 18.45
N ARG A 272 11.88 7.88 18.04
CA ARG A 272 12.59 8.74 17.07
C ARG A 272 13.93 9.21 17.62
N HIS A 273 13.98 9.59 18.89
CA HIS A 273 15.23 10.02 19.55
C HIS A 273 16.15 8.83 19.85
N ALA A 274 15.58 7.70 20.22
CA ALA A 274 16.33 6.49 20.59
C ALA A 274 16.75 5.62 19.39
N ARG A 275 16.44 6.01 18.13
CA ARG A 275 16.74 5.26 16.89
C ARG A 275 16.22 3.81 16.91
N LEU A 276 15.08 3.55 17.54
CA LEU A 276 14.45 2.22 17.61
C LEU A 276 13.65 1.91 16.33
N ASP A 277 14.28 2.04 15.18
CA ASP A 277 13.63 1.95 13.87
C ASP A 277 13.09 0.57 13.54
N SER A 278 13.70 -0.48 14.09
CA SER A 278 13.22 -1.87 13.94
C SER A 278 11.87 -2.15 14.61
N LEU A 279 11.47 -1.31 15.58
CA LEU A 279 10.18 -1.43 16.28
C LEU A 279 9.07 -0.63 15.63
N ARG A 280 9.29 0.00 14.47
CA ARG A 280 8.33 0.85 13.79
C ARG A 280 7.63 0.12 12.66
N GLY A 281 6.30 0.25 12.61
CA GLY A 281 5.44 -0.54 11.74
C GLY A 281 5.35 -0.08 10.29
N GLY A 282 5.88 1.10 9.99
CA GLY A 282 5.76 1.67 8.67
C GLY A 282 7.07 2.14 8.08
N LEU A 283 7.08 2.22 6.76
CA LEU A 283 8.18 2.66 5.94
C LEU A 283 7.73 3.85 5.09
N SER A 284 8.43 4.97 5.18
CA SER A 284 8.29 6.07 4.24
C SER A 284 9.60 6.25 3.47
N LEU A 285 9.50 6.27 2.16
CA LEU A 285 10.61 6.43 1.23
C LEU A 285 10.32 7.57 0.27
N CYS A 286 11.34 8.35 -0.05
CA CYS A 286 11.31 9.32 -1.13
C CYS A 286 12.51 9.09 -2.03
N ALA A 287 12.27 8.89 -3.33
CA ALA A 287 13.30 8.61 -4.33
C ALA A 287 13.15 9.54 -5.53
N TRP A 288 14.23 9.82 -6.24
CA TRP A 288 14.28 10.79 -7.33
C TRP A 288 14.56 10.13 -8.67
N LYS A 289 13.87 10.59 -9.72
CA LYS A 289 14.26 10.36 -11.11
C LYS A 289 15.32 11.39 -11.48
N GLU A 290 16.58 10.99 -11.52
CA GLU A 290 17.65 11.90 -11.88
C GLU A 290 17.65 12.22 -13.38
N ALA A 291 18.18 13.40 -13.74
CA ALA A 291 18.45 13.73 -15.14
C ALA A 291 19.47 12.73 -15.69
N LYS A 292 19.35 12.36 -16.98
CA LYS A 292 20.45 11.65 -17.64
C LYS A 292 21.72 12.50 -17.50
N PRO A 293 22.84 11.92 -17.11
CA PRO A 293 24.10 12.65 -17.23
C PRO A 293 24.27 13.07 -18.70
N THR A 294 24.46 14.36 -18.89
CA THR A 294 24.79 14.98 -20.21
C THR A 294 26.16 14.50 -20.65
#